data_cee56e3bcb6f07b389d171ec508669dd
#
_entry.id   cee56e3bcb6f07b389d171ec508669dd
#
_cell.length_a   1.000
_cell.length_b   1.000
_cell.length_c   1.000
_cell.angle_alpha   90.00
_cell.angle_beta   90.00
_cell.angle_gamma   90.00
#
_symmetry.space_group_name_H-M   'P 1'
#
loop_
_entity.id
_entity.type
_entity.pdbx_description
1 polymer ?
#
loop_
_entity_poly.entity_id
_entity_poly.type
_entity_poly.pdbx_seq_one_letter_code
_entity_poly.pdbx_strand_id
1 'polypeptide(L)'
;MCSIILRITPEGVFIAANRDEMASRPWEPPAKYWPGICGGRDILAGGTWLALNQNGVMAAVLNRTFTLGPAPGKRSRGELPLIALREASADAAAAAITRLDAGLYRDFNMVLADARAAYFVRGLGTGQPEATPLPEGVCMITSGEPNDTALPRIARHLPRFAAAPFAEWGGLLADSSGERAKQLNIPAAENHGFGTVCATLLALPRASQPVHLFAAGPPDVAAFAPVCSAAPG
;
A
#
# COMPACT_ATOMS: atom_id res chain seq x y z
N MET A 1 8.91 -6.70 -4.78
CA MET A 1 8.56 -5.29 -4.44
C MET A 1 7.06 -5.19 -4.32
N CYS A 2 6.59 -4.51 -3.29
CA CYS A 2 5.15 -4.33 -3.01
C CYS A 2 4.38 -3.84 -4.23
N SER A 3 3.10 -4.18 -4.29
CA SER A 3 2.17 -3.71 -5.31
C SER A 3 0.93 -3.15 -4.63
N ILE A 4 0.43 -2.04 -5.13
CA ILE A 4 -0.86 -1.48 -4.73
C ILE A 4 -1.65 -1.11 -5.97
N ILE A 5 -2.91 -1.50 -6.00
CA ILE A 5 -3.87 -1.26 -7.06
C ILE A 5 -5.04 -0.50 -6.47
N LEU A 6 -5.45 0.56 -7.16
CA LEU A 6 -6.62 1.36 -6.77
C LEU A 6 -7.63 1.38 -7.91
N ARG A 7 -8.92 1.41 -7.58
CA ARG A 7 -9.99 1.84 -8.47
C ARG A 7 -10.66 3.05 -7.84
N ILE A 8 -10.65 4.17 -8.53
CA ILE A 8 -11.22 5.44 -8.10
C ILE A 8 -12.48 5.67 -8.92
N THR A 9 -13.60 5.81 -8.23
CA THR A 9 -14.93 5.99 -8.83
C THR A 9 -15.74 7.05 -8.07
N PRO A 10 -16.87 7.51 -8.62
CA PRO A 10 -17.78 8.37 -7.88
C PRO A 10 -18.33 7.76 -6.58
N GLU A 11 -18.38 6.42 -6.47
CA GLU A 11 -18.89 5.71 -5.29
C GLU A 11 -17.85 5.58 -4.18
N GLY A 12 -16.56 5.71 -4.51
CA GLY A 12 -15.46 5.57 -3.54
C GLY A 12 -14.16 5.08 -4.14
N VAL A 13 -13.22 4.74 -3.27
CA VAL A 13 -11.90 4.21 -3.65
C VAL A 13 -11.76 2.78 -3.15
N PHE A 14 -11.38 1.86 -4.04
CA PHE A 14 -11.19 0.44 -3.78
C PHE A 14 -9.72 0.10 -3.97
N ILE A 15 -9.13 -0.65 -3.03
CA ILE A 15 -7.69 -0.85 -2.95
C ILE A 15 -7.38 -2.32 -2.73
N ALA A 16 -6.39 -2.83 -3.47
CA ALA A 16 -5.77 -4.13 -3.25
C ALA A 16 -4.25 -3.97 -3.16
N ALA A 17 -3.61 -4.63 -2.19
CA ALA A 17 -2.17 -4.50 -2.00
C ALA A 17 -1.53 -5.81 -1.55
N ASN A 18 -0.35 -6.13 -2.11
CA ASN A 18 0.56 -7.14 -1.62
C ASN A 18 1.79 -6.47 -0.98
N ARG A 19 2.15 -6.91 0.21
CA ARG A 19 3.43 -6.59 0.83
C ARG A 19 4.45 -7.67 0.50
N ASP A 20 5.50 -7.27 -0.21
CA ASP A 20 6.65 -8.13 -0.48
C ASP A 20 7.81 -7.73 0.42
N GLU A 21 8.31 -8.69 1.21
CA GLU A 21 9.36 -8.46 2.20
C GLU A 21 10.13 -9.77 2.46
N MET A 22 11.23 -9.73 3.17
CA MET A 22 11.87 -10.92 3.70
C MET A 22 10.92 -11.66 4.65
N ALA A 23 10.70 -12.94 4.44
CA ALA A 23 9.81 -13.76 5.29
C ALA A 23 10.28 -13.80 6.76
N SER A 24 11.59 -13.61 7.00
CA SER A 24 12.18 -13.52 8.33
C SER A 24 11.98 -12.16 9.03
N ARG A 25 11.49 -11.11 8.30
CA ARG A 25 11.26 -9.81 8.90
C ARG A 25 10.03 -9.84 9.80
N PRO A 26 10.16 -9.62 11.12
CA PRO A 26 9.04 -9.71 12.03
C PRO A 26 8.06 -8.55 11.83
N TRP A 27 6.77 -8.89 11.80
CA TRP A 27 5.66 -7.96 11.66
C TRP A 27 4.41 -8.48 12.39
N GLU A 28 3.47 -7.60 12.63
CA GLU A 28 2.17 -7.93 13.22
C GLU A 28 1.02 -7.53 12.29
N PRO A 29 -0.08 -8.32 12.28
CA PRO A 29 -1.26 -8.01 11.47
C PRO A 29 -1.90 -6.68 11.88
N PRO A 30 -2.76 -6.09 11.02
CA PRO A 30 -3.39 -4.82 11.32
C PRO A 30 -4.18 -4.84 12.63
N ALA A 31 -3.85 -3.89 13.50
CA ALA A 31 -4.54 -3.62 14.77
C ALA A 31 -4.37 -2.13 15.14
N LYS A 32 -4.97 -1.70 16.25
CA LYS A 32 -4.88 -0.33 16.78
C LYS A 32 -3.59 -0.13 17.59
N TYR A 33 -2.44 -0.16 16.95
CA TYR A 33 -1.14 0.06 17.62
C TYR A 33 -0.85 1.54 17.91
N TRP A 34 -1.51 2.45 17.20
CA TRP A 34 -1.36 3.90 17.35
C TRP A 34 -2.72 4.54 17.59
N PRO A 35 -2.81 5.65 18.34
CA PRO A 35 -4.08 6.33 18.60
C PRO A 35 -4.82 6.68 17.30
N GLY A 36 -6.05 6.19 17.14
CA GLY A 36 -6.90 6.47 15.99
C GLY A 36 -6.46 5.84 14.65
N ILE A 37 -5.43 4.99 14.65
CA ILE A 37 -4.87 4.37 13.45
C ILE A 37 -4.88 2.85 13.59
N CYS A 38 -5.42 2.15 12.58
CA CYS A 38 -5.40 0.71 12.43
C CYS A 38 -4.53 0.31 11.24
N GLY A 39 -3.48 -0.48 11.45
CA GLY A 39 -2.57 -0.92 10.41
C GLY A 39 -1.61 -2.00 10.84
N GLY A 40 -0.94 -2.64 9.90
CA GLY A 40 0.08 -3.62 10.19
C GLY A 40 1.33 -2.95 10.79
N ARG A 41 1.97 -3.59 11.77
CA ARG A 41 3.16 -3.06 12.43
C ARG A 41 4.42 -3.79 11.98
N ASP A 42 5.39 -3.04 11.50
CA ASP A 42 6.76 -3.52 11.30
C ASP A 42 7.48 -3.46 12.64
N ILE A 43 7.82 -4.60 13.23
CA ILE A 43 8.38 -4.66 14.58
C ILE A 43 9.77 -4.05 14.64
N LEU A 44 10.60 -4.25 13.60
CA LEU A 44 11.97 -3.73 13.60
C LEU A 44 12.03 -2.22 13.44
N ALA A 45 11.14 -1.65 12.62
CA ALA A 45 11.18 -0.22 12.33
C ALA A 45 10.15 0.61 13.11
N GLY A 46 9.21 -0.05 13.83
CA GLY A 46 8.18 0.59 14.64
C GLY A 46 7.09 1.31 13.83
N GLY A 47 7.16 1.28 12.50
CA GLY A 47 6.21 1.94 11.59
C GLY A 47 5.24 0.97 10.92
N THR A 48 4.59 1.45 9.86
CA THR A 48 3.63 0.68 9.06
C THR A 48 3.93 0.76 7.58
N TRP A 49 3.45 -0.24 6.81
CA TRP A 49 3.48 -0.22 5.34
C TRP A 49 2.14 0.22 4.75
N LEU A 50 1.03 -0.02 5.47
CA LEU A 50 -0.32 0.38 5.11
C LEU A 50 -1.17 0.46 6.38
N ALA A 51 -1.88 1.56 6.53
CA ALA A 51 -2.80 1.78 7.65
C ALA A 51 -3.97 2.69 7.24
N LEU A 52 -5.03 2.64 8.04
CA LEU A 52 -6.25 3.43 7.93
C LEU A 52 -6.46 4.18 9.24
N ASN A 53 -6.81 5.48 9.19
CA ASN A 53 -7.21 6.22 10.37
C ASN A 53 -8.73 6.23 10.60
N GLN A 54 -9.15 6.75 11.73
CA GLN A 54 -10.57 6.84 12.12
C GLN A 54 -11.40 7.76 11.21
N ASN A 55 -10.77 8.65 10.43
CA ASN A 55 -11.43 9.54 9.46
C ASN A 55 -11.60 8.89 8.08
N GLY A 56 -11.18 7.63 7.92
CA GLY A 56 -11.24 6.93 6.64
C GLY A 56 -10.12 7.30 5.66
N VAL A 57 -9.03 7.89 6.14
CA VAL A 57 -7.84 8.13 5.32
C VAL A 57 -6.94 6.92 5.37
N MET A 58 -6.55 6.40 4.21
CA MET A 58 -5.56 5.35 4.03
C MET A 58 -4.22 5.93 3.60
N ALA A 59 -3.14 5.40 4.15
CA ALA A 59 -1.78 5.69 3.71
C ALA A 59 -0.96 4.40 3.57
N ALA A 60 -0.28 4.25 2.44
CA ALA A 60 0.63 3.15 2.18
C ALA A 60 1.98 3.68 1.67
N VAL A 61 3.07 2.97 1.98
CA VAL A 61 4.41 3.29 1.51
C VAL A 61 5.05 2.08 0.82
N LEU A 62 5.71 2.33 -0.31
CA LEU A 62 6.42 1.34 -1.11
C LEU A 62 7.85 1.80 -1.35
N ASN A 63 8.76 0.84 -1.50
CA ASN A 63 10.13 1.11 -1.92
C ASN A 63 10.18 1.42 -3.42
N ARG A 64 10.99 2.39 -3.82
CA ARG A 64 11.36 2.58 -5.23
C ARG A 64 12.43 1.56 -5.66
N THR A 65 12.66 1.47 -6.96
CA THR A 65 13.68 0.56 -7.53
C THR A 65 15.05 0.86 -6.90
N PHE A 66 15.79 -0.19 -6.53
CA PHE A 66 17.12 -0.14 -5.88
C PHE A 66 17.17 0.51 -4.49
N THR A 67 16.04 0.73 -3.83
CA THR A 67 16.00 1.35 -2.49
C THR A 67 15.53 0.43 -1.37
N LEU A 68 15.60 -0.87 -1.56
CA LEU A 68 15.20 -1.86 -0.55
C LEU A 68 16.08 -1.78 0.69
N GLY A 69 15.49 -1.98 1.86
CA GLY A 69 16.17 -2.01 3.16
C GLY A 69 16.49 -0.63 3.74
N PRO A 70 17.14 -0.60 4.92
CA PRO A 70 17.59 0.63 5.58
C PRO A 70 18.84 1.20 4.89
N ALA A 71 19.21 2.44 5.23
CA ALA A 71 20.48 3.05 4.88
C ALA A 71 21.02 3.90 6.04
N PRO A 72 22.34 4.00 6.21
CA PRO A 72 22.95 4.83 7.24
C PRO A 72 22.46 6.30 7.14
N GLY A 73 22.11 6.89 8.28
CA GLY A 73 21.66 8.29 8.35
C GLY A 73 20.26 8.56 7.81
N LYS A 74 19.52 7.53 7.31
CA LYS A 74 18.14 7.67 6.82
C LYS A 74 17.14 7.14 7.83
N ARG A 75 16.00 7.83 7.93
CA ARG A 75 14.85 7.42 8.74
C ARG A 75 14.07 6.30 8.07
N SER A 76 13.28 5.57 8.85
CA SER A 76 12.39 4.55 8.31
C SER A 76 11.24 5.16 7.53
N ARG A 77 11.03 4.70 6.29
CA ARG A 77 9.86 5.08 5.49
C ARG A 77 8.53 4.67 6.13
N GLY A 78 8.56 3.65 7.02
CA GLY A 78 7.35 3.19 7.73
C GLY A 78 6.73 4.22 8.68
N GLU A 79 7.41 5.33 9.00
CA GLU A 79 6.82 6.44 9.75
C GLU A 79 6.00 7.39 8.88
N LEU A 80 6.25 7.45 7.56
CA LEU A 80 5.56 8.34 6.63
C LEU A 80 4.03 8.14 6.63
N PRO A 81 3.51 6.89 6.56
CA PRO A 81 2.07 6.67 6.70
C PRO A 81 1.52 7.18 8.04
N LEU A 82 2.27 7.05 9.14
CA LEU A 82 1.82 7.53 10.45
C LEU A 82 1.78 9.06 10.52
N ILE A 83 2.66 9.76 9.79
CA ILE A 83 2.61 11.22 9.67
C ILE A 83 1.38 11.62 8.86
N ALA A 84 1.15 11.00 7.69
CA ALA A 84 0.02 11.27 6.82
C ALA A 84 -1.34 11.03 7.53
N LEU A 85 -1.43 9.98 8.33
CA LEU A 85 -2.67 9.56 9.01
C LEU A 85 -3.05 10.41 10.24
N ARG A 86 -2.31 11.45 10.55
CA ARG A 86 -2.74 12.48 11.51
C ARG A 86 -3.78 13.42 10.91
N GLU A 87 -3.89 13.41 9.59
CA GLU A 87 -4.76 14.31 8.83
C GLU A 87 -6.16 13.70 8.62
N ALA A 88 -7.13 14.59 8.37
CA ALA A 88 -8.54 14.20 8.27
C ALA A 88 -9.01 13.90 6.83
N SER A 89 -8.15 14.14 5.82
CA SER A 89 -8.45 13.88 4.41
C SER A 89 -7.19 13.49 3.65
N ALA A 90 -7.36 12.85 2.47
CA ALA A 90 -6.26 12.53 1.58
C ALA A 90 -5.53 13.79 1.08
N ASP A 91 -6.24 14.89 0.83
CA ASP A 91 -5.68 16.17 0.43
C ASP A 91 -4.75 16.75 1.51
N ALA A 92 -5.22 16.79 2.75
CA ALA A 92 -4.45 17.27 3.88
C ALA A 92 -3.23 16.38 4.14
N ALA A 93 -3.38 15.06 4.01
CA ALA A 93 -2.30 14.08 4.14
C ALA A 93 -1.23 14.31 3.05
N ALA A 94 -1.62 14.52 1.80
CA ALA A 94 -0.71 14.83 0.71
C ALA A 94 0.05 16.14 0.98
N ALA A 95 -0.64 17.18 1.41
CA ALA A 95 -0.04 18.47 1.80
C ALA A 95 0.91 18.33 3.01
N ALA A 96 0.63 17.44 3.96
CA ALA A 96 1.52 17.19 5.10
C ALA A 96 2.82 16.51 4.66
N ILE A 97 2.74 15.51 3.79
CA ILE A 97 3.93 14.79 3.30
C ILE A 97 4.79 15.66 2.39
N THR A 98 4.20 16.51 1.54
CA THR A 98 4.97 17.39 0.64
C THR A 98 5.75 18.51 1.37
N ARG A 99 5.50 18.74 2.66
CA ARG A 99 6.30 19.67 3.48
C ARG A 99 7.54 19.03 4.11
N LEU A 100 7.71 17.71 3.99
CA LEU A 100 8.85 17.03 4.58
C LEU A 100 10.11 17.21 3.73
N ASP A 101 11.26 16.95 4.34
CA ASP A 101 12.52 16.79 3.62
C ASP A 101 12.67 15.33 3.15
N ALA A 102 12.56 15.08 1.84
CA ALA A 102 12.78 13.77 1.27
C ALA A 102 14.21 13.25 1.48
N GLY A 103 15.18 14.15 1.72
CA GLY A 103 16.56 13.83 2.05
C GLY A 103 16.71 13.00 3.34
N LEU A 104 15.73 13.03 4.23
CA LEU A 104 15.73 12.22 5.45
C LEU A 104 15.44 10.72 5.18
N TYR A 105 14.95 10.36 4.00
CA TYR A 105 14.53 9.01 3.65
C TYR A 105 15.28 8.48 2.43
N ARG A 106 15.30 7.16 2.27
CA ARG A 106 15.55 6.58 0.95
C ARG A 106 14.34 6.84 0.06
N ASP A 107 14.53 6.79 -1.25
CA ASP A 107 13.46 7.02 -2.21
C ASP A 107 12.26 6.14 -1.93
N PHE A 108 11.07 6.72 -2.05
CA PHE A 108 9.82 6.06 -1.76
C PHE A 108 8.69 6.48 -2.70
N ASN A 109 7.73 5.60 -2.83
CA ASN A 109 6.39 5.89 -3.31
C ASN A 109 5.43 5.82 -2.12
N MET A 110 4.43 6.70 -2.09
CA MET A 110 3.28 6.57 -1.21
C MET A 110 1.99 6.65 -2.00
N VAL A 111 0.98 6.02 -1.44
CA VAL A 111 -0.41 6.17 -1.86
C VAL A 111 -1.21 6.67 -0.66
N LEU A 112 -1.92 7.75 -0.87
CA LEU A 112 -2.83 8.35 0.09
C LEU A 112 -4.22 8.33 -0.52
N ALA A 113 -5.23 7.88 0.21
CA ALA A 113 -6.60 7.85 -0.30
C ALA A 113 -7.61 8.03 0.82
N ASP A 114 -8.74 8.61 0.48
CA ASP A 114 -9.99 8.56 1.24
C ASP A 114 -11.15 8.18 0.30
N ALA A 115 -12.38 8.31 0.75
CA ALA A 115 -13.55 7.98 -0.07
C ALA A 115 -13.75 8.90 -1.29
N ARG A 116 -13.00 10.01 -1.41
CA ARG A 116 -13.22 11.07 -2.41
C ARG A 116 -12.06 11.26 -3.37
N ALA A 117 -10.83 11.05 -2.90
CA ALA A 117 -9.61 11.35 -3.64
C ALA A 117 -8.51 10.33 -3.33
N ALA A 118 -7.60 10.19 -4.27
CA ALA A 118 -6.36 9.45 -4.08
C ALA A 118 -5.18 10.21 -4.66
N TYR A 119 -4.03 10.08 -4.02
CA TYR A 119 -2.77 10.72 -4.40
C TYR A 119 -1.66 9.70 -4.51
N PHE A 120 -0.85 9.85 -5.52
CA PHE A 120 0.49 9.30 -5.59
C PHE A 120 1.48 10.33 -5.06
N VAL A 121 2.35 9.91 -4.14
CA VAL A 121 3.43 10.77 -3.63
C VAL A 121 4.76 10.08 -3.86
N ARG A 122 5.74 10.82 -4.39
CA ARG A 122 7.10 10.34 -4.56
C ARG A 122 8.09 11.19 -3.79
N GLY A 123 9.03 10.56 -3.10
CA GLY A 123 10.21 11.18 -2.52
C GLY A 123 11.46 10.59 -3.16
N LEU A 124 12.34 11.44 -3.66
CA LEU A 124 13.52 11.04 -4.44
C LEU A 124 14.84 11.26 -3.65
N GLY A 125 14.79 11.17 -2.32
CA GLY A 125 15.98 11.25 -1.46
C GLY A 125 16.61 12.62 -1.35
N THR A 126 16.02 13.66 -1.96
CA THR A 126 16.43 15.07 -1.90
C THR A 126 15.21 15.98 -2.07
N GLY A 127 15.29 17.23 -1.57
CA GLY A 127 14.21 18.19 -1.69
C GLY A 127 12.94 17.79 -0.97
N GLN A 128 11.80 18.24 -1.47
CA GLN A 128 10.48 17.90 -0.95
C GLN A 128 9.84 16.78 -1.75
N PRO A 129 9.04 15.90 -1.12
CA PRO A 129 8.20 14.95 -1.87
C PRO A 129 7.18 15.67 -2.76
N GLU A 130 6.86 15.06 -3.89
CA GLU A 130 5.88 15.56 -4.83
C GLU A 130 4.60 14.72 -4.76
N ALA A 131 3.45 15.37 -4.69
CA ALA A 131 2.14 14.70 -4.70
C ALA A 131 1.40 15.01 -6.00
N THR A 132 0.85 13.95 -6.62
CA THR A 132 0.04 14.03 -7.83
C THR A 132 -1.31 13.37 -7.57
N PRO A 133 -2.45 14.05 -7.83
CA PRO A 133 -3.76 13.42 -7.75
C PRO A 133 -3.87 12.29 -8.79
N LEU A 134 -4.47 11.19 -8.37
CA LEU A 134 -4.75 10.05 -9.25
C LEU A 134 -6.13 10.25 -9.90
N PRO A 135 -6.25 10.06 -11.23
CA PRO A 135 -7.52 10.20 -11.93
C PRO A 135 -8.48 9.06 -11.62
N GLU A 136 -9.75 9.22 -11.94
CA GLU A 136 -10.74 8.15 -11.96
C GLU A 136 -10.27 6.99 -12.86
N GLY A 137 -10.69 5.76 -12.51
CA GLY A 137 -10.28 4.54 -13.17
C GLY A 137 -9.37 3.66 -12.31
N VAL A 138 -8.64 2.75 -12.95
CA VAL A 138 -7.73 1.82 -12.26
C VAL A 138 -6.29 2.30 -12.39
N CYS A 139 -5.62 2.35 -11.26
CA CYS A 139 -4.21 2.70 -11.15
C CYS A 139 -3.44 1.58 -10.44
N MET A 140 -2.28 1.23 -10.94
CA MET A 140 -1.36 0.27 -10.31
C MET A 140 0.00 0.91 -10.09
N ILE A 141 0.50 0.81 -8.86
CA ILE A 141 1.77 1.37 -8.41
C ILE A 141 2.62 0.24 -7.82
N THR A 142 3.89 0.24 -8.18
CA THR A 142 4.92 -0.64 -7.62
C THR A 142 6.14 0.19 -7.23
N SER A 143 7.32 -0.11 -7.77
CA SER A 143 8.56 0.61 -7.47
C SER A 143 8.88 1.79 -8.40
N GLY A 144 8.07 2.00 -9.43
CA GLY A 144 8.19 3.09 -10.41
C GLY A 144 7.01 4.07 -10.31
N GLU A 145 6.74 4.74 -11.42
CA GLU A 145 5.62 5.66 -11.55
C GLU A 145 4.28 4.90 -11.68
N PRO A 146 3.14 5.54 -11.40
CA PRO A 146 1.82 4.96 -11.61
C PRO A 146 1.61 4.49 -13.04
N ASN A 147 1.07 3.29 -13.20
CA ASN A 147 0.73 2.70 -14.51
C ASN A 147 1.90 2.57 -15.50
N ASP A 148 3.15 2.56 -15.01
CA ASP A 148 4.34 2.38 -15.85
C ASP A 148 4.39 0.96 -16.43
N THR A 149 3.90 0.81 -17.65
CA THR A 149 3.86 -0.47 -18.38
C THR A 149 5.22 -0.96 -18.86
N ALA A 150 6.31 -0.18 -18.71
CA ALA A 150 7.66 -0.70 -18.86
C ALA A 150 8.01 -1.71 -17.76
N LEU A 151 7.29 -1.67 -16.63
CA LEU A 151 7.38 -2.65 -15.56
C LEU A 151 6.51 -3.88 -15.89
N PRO A 152 7.09 -5.08 -16.09
CA PRO A 152 6.37 -6.27 -16.57
C PRO A 152 5.18 -6.66 -15.71
N ARG A 153 5.24 -6.40 -14.39
CA ARG A 153 4.15 -6.65 -13.45
C ARG A 153 2.95 -5.75 -13.74
N ILE A 154 3.18 -4.46 -13.95
CA ILE A 154 2.11 -3.50 -14.28
C ILE A 154 1.52 -3.82 -15.66
N ALA A 155 2.36 -4.04 -16.68
CA ALA A 155 1.91 -4.38 -18.02
C ALA A 155 0.97 -5.60 -18.05
N ARG A 156 1.28 -6.62 -17.22
CA ARG A 156 0.48 -7.84 -17.14
C ARG A 156 -0.82 -7.66 -16.36
N HIS A 157 -0.77 -6.99 -15.21
CA HIS A 157 -1.87 -7.05 -14.24
C HIS A 157 -2.82 -5.86 -14.31
N LEU A 158 -2.37 -4.67 -14.70
CA LEU A 158 -3.24 -3.50 -14.80
C LEU A 158 -4.51 -3.75 -15.64
N PRO A 159 -4.45 -4.34 -16.86
CA PRO A 159 -5.67 -4.60 -17.63
C PRO A 159 -6.58 -5.65 -16.98
N ARG A 160 -6.02 -6.60 -16.23
CA ARG A 160 -6.81 -7.63 -15.51
C ARG A 160 -7.60 -7.01 -14.35
N PHE A 161 -6.96 -6.15 -13.55
CA PHE A 161 -7.65 -5.42 -12.49
C PHE A 161 -8.67 -4.42 -13.04
N ALA A 162 -8.40 -3.81 -14.19
CA ALA A 162 -9.35 -2.92 -14.85
C ALA A 162 -10.63 -3.65 -15.29
N ALA A 163 -10.50 -4.88 -15.79
CA ALA A 163 -11.63 -5.67 -16.27
C ALA A 163 -12.43 -6.37 -15.15
N ALA A 164 -11.79 -6.75 -14.05
CA ALA A 164 -12.41 -7.54 -12.99
C ALA A 164 -13.19 -6.67 -11.99
N PRO A 165 -14.35 -7.11 -11.46
CA PRO A 165 -14.99 -6.46 -10.33
C PRO A 165 -14.12 -6.56 -9.06
N PHE A 166 -14.29 -5.61 -8.12
CA PHE A 166 -13.46 -5.57 -6.90
C PHE A 166 -13.53 -6.87 -6.07
N ALA A 167 -14.66 -7.56 -6.08
CA ALA A 167 -14.84 -8.84 -5.39
C ALA A 167 -13.85 -9.94 -5.84
N GLU A 168 -13.33 -9.86 -7.07
CA GLU A 168 -12.37 -10.82 -7.62
C GLU A 168 -10.90 -10.42 -7.38
N TRP A 169 -10.63 -9.22 -6.88
CA TRP A 169 -9.28 -8.69 -6.75
C TRP A 169 -8.39 -9.49 -5.79
N GLY A 170 -8.99 -10.12 -4.77
CA GLY A 170 -8.26 -11.03 -3.88
C GLY A 170 -7.63 -12.21 -4.63
N GLY A 171 -8.39 -12.81 -5.56
CA GLY A 171 -7.88 -13.88 -6.43
C GLY A 171 -6.81 -13.40 -7.41
N LEU A 172 -6.91 -12.16 -7.91
CA LEU A 172 -5.88 -11.58 -8.76
C LEU A 172 -4.57 -11.34 -8.01
N LEU A 173 -4.64 -10.92 -6.73
CA LEU A 173 -3.45 -10.75 -5.89
C LEU A 173 -2.68 -12.06 -5.68
N ALA A 174 -3.34 -13.21 -5.75
CA ALA A 174 -2.76 -14.53 -5.56
C ALA A 174 -1.94 -15.06 -6.76
N ASP A 175 -1.89 -14.32 -7.88
CA ASP A 175 -1.22 -14.79 -9.11
C ASP A 175 0.31 -14.86 -8.94
N SER A 176 0.81 -16.09 -8.80
CA SER A 176 2.23 -16.44 -8.78
C SER A 176 2.72 -17.02 -10.11
N SER A 177 1.91 -17.01 -11.17
CA SER A 177 2.23 -17.64 -12.45
C SER A 177 3.22 -16.84 -13.30
N GLY A 178 4.00 -17.55 -14.11
CA GLY A 178 4.94 -16.98 -15.08
C GLY A 178 6.24 -16.49 -14.47
N GLU A 179 6.98 -15.69 -15.22
CA GLU A 179 8.26 -15.13 -14.81
C GLU A 179 8.13 -14.24 -13.57
N ARG A 180 9.10 -14.31 -12.67
CA ARG A 180 9.13 -13.58 -11.39
C ARG A 180 8.84 -12.08 -11.53
N ALA A 181 9.36 -11.43 -12.56
CA ALA A 181 9.12 -10.01 -12.80
C ALA A 181 7.64 -9.68 -13.06
N LYS A 182 6.84 -10.69 -13.42
CA LYS A 182 5.41 -10.59 -13.74
C LYS A 182 4.50 -11.08 -12.60
N GLN A 183 5.03 -11.75 -11.57
CA GLN A 183 4.24 -12.29 -10.46
C GLN A 183 3.73 -11.18 -9.55
N LEU A 184 2.47 -11.26 -9.10
CA LEU A 184 1.95 -10.44 -8.00
C LEU A 184 2.22 -11.09 -6.65
N ASN A 185 1.95 -12.38 -6.54
CA ASN A 185 2.32 -13.19 -5.38
C ASN A 185 3.67 -13.85 -5.65
N ILE A 186 4.68 -13.47 -4.88
CA ILE A 186 6.05 -13.95 -5.03
C ILE A 186 6.29 -15.06 -3.99
N PRO A 187 6.50 -16.33 -4.41
CA PRO A 187 6.84 -17.41 -3.48
C PRO A 187 8.22 -17.15 -2.83
N ALA A 188 8.25 -16.98 -1.51
CA ALA A 188 9.50 -16.65 -0.78
C ALA A 188 10.53 -17.80 -0.84
N ALA A 189 10.08 -19.05 -0.85
CA ALA A 189 10.95 -20.23 -0.91
C ALA A 189 11.80 -20.26 -2.19
N GLU A 190 11.27 -19.76 -3.30
CA GLU A 190 11.94 -19.71 -4.60
C GLU A 190 12.80 -18.46 -4.79
N ASN A 191 12.85 -17.57 -3.77
CA ASN A 191 13.43 -16.25 -3.88
C ASN A 191 14.26 -15.86 -2.65
N HIS A 192 15.10 -16.76 -2.16
CA HIS A 192 16.01 -16.50 -1.03
C HIS A 192 15.32 -15.90 0.21
N GLY A 193 14.06 -16.28 0.46
CA GLY A 193 13.26 -15.81 1.58
C GLY A 193 12.56 -14.46 1.35
N PHE A 194 12.74 -13.81 0.22
CA PHE A 194 11.99 -12.59 -0.13
C PHE A 194 10.76 -12.94 -0.95
N GLY A 195 9.59 -12.56 -0.47
CA GLY A 195 8.33 -12.85 -1.16
C GLY A 195 7.16 -12.05 -0.62
N THR A 196 5.96 -12.40 -1.10
CA THR A 196 4.73 -11.82 -0.60
C THR A 196 4.42 -12.39 0.79
N VAL A 197 4.34 -11.53 1.80
CA VAL A 197 4.17 -11.93 3.20
C VAL A 197 2.77 -11.67 3.74
N CYS A 198 2.01 -10.79 3.12
CA CYS A 198 0.61 -10.54 3.45
C CYS A 198 -0.07 -9.73 2.34
N ALA A 199 -1.42 -9.70 2.37
CA ALA A 199 -2.22 -8.93 1.42
C ALA A 199 -3.36 -8.18 2.11
N THR A 200 -3.80 -7.08 1.49
CA THR A 200 -4.88 -6.22 1.98
C THR A 200 -5.88 -5.95 0.87
N LEU A 201 -7.18 -6.00 1.20
CA LEU A 201 -8.27 -5.44 0.41
C LEU A 201 -8.96 -4.36 1.25
N LEU A 202 -9.14 -3.18 0.69
CA LEU A 202 -9.75 -2.06 1.39
C LEU A 202 -10.74 -1.35 0.47
N ALA A 203 -11.98 -1.17 0.94
CA ALA A 203 -12.96 -0.33 0.29
C ALA A 203 -13.21 0.91 1.15
N LEU A 204 -13.15 2.07 0.53
CA LEU A 204 -13.42 3.38 1.11
C LEU A 204 -14.66 3.98 0.41
N PRO A 205 -15.87 3.50 0.68
CA PRO A 205 -17.09 3.99 0.04
C PRO A 205 -17.51 5.33 0.61
N ARG A 206 -18.12 6.20 -0.24
CA ARG A 206 -18.63 7.51 0.20
C ARG A 206 -19.85 7.42 1.10
N ALA A 207 -20.65 6.37 0.95
CA ALA A 207 -21.96 6.25 1.58
C ALA A 207 -22.01 5.31 2.78
N SER A 208 -20.89 4.62 3.11
CA SER A 208 -20.85 3.66 4.21
C SER A 208 -19.46 3.61 4.86
N GLN A 209 -19.33 2.82 5.93
CA GLN A 209 -18.06 2.65 6.63
C GLN A 209 -17.04 1.91 5.77
N PRO A 210 -15.74 2.19 5.93
CA PRO A 210 -14.68 1.43 5.29
C PRO A 210 -14.75 -0.07 5.58
N VAL A 211 -14.43 -0.88 4.58
CA VAL A 211 -14.28 -2.33 4.73
C VAL A 211 -12.82 -2.67 4.56
N HIS A 212 -12.20 -3.24 5.58
CA HIS A 212 -10.79 -3.64 5.58
C HIS A 212 -10.68 -5.15 5.78
N LEU A 213 -10.17 -5.85 4.77
CA LEU A 213 -9.89 -7.28 4.82
C LEU A 213 -8.38 -7.50 4.71
N PHE A 214 -7.87 -8.48 5.45
CA PHE A 214 -6.45 -8.78 5.51
C PHE A 214 -6.20 -10.28 5.44
N ALA A 215 -5.24 -10.69 4.60
CA ALA A 215 -4.68 -12.03 4.57
C ALA A 215 -3.34 -12.04 5.31
N ALA A 216 -3.27 -12.78 6.43
CA ALA A 216 -2.08 -12.84 7.29
C ALA A 216 -1.03 -13.83 6.75
N GLY A 217 -0.82 -13.80 5.46
CA GLY A 217 0.10 -14.63 4.69
C GLY A 217 -0.03 -14.33 3.20
N PRO A 218 0.69 -15.05 2.34
CA PRO A 218 0.52 -14.97 0.89
C PRO A 218 -0.94 -15.26 0.50
N PRO A 219 -1.54 -14.46 -0.41
CA PRO A 219 -2.97 -14.51 -0.69
C PRO A 219 -3.45 -15.78 -1.43
N ASP A 220 -2.54 -16.64 -1.88
CA ASP A 220 -2.85 -17.96 -2.44
C ASP A 220 -3.09 -19.03 -1.37
N VAL A 221 -2.61 -18.80 -0.13
CA VAL A 221 -2.75 -19.75 1.00
C VAL A 221 -3.47 -19.16 2.21
N ALA A 222 -3.44 -17.85 2.40
CA ALA A 222 -4.09 -17.16 3.52
C ALA A 222 -5.42 -16.55 3.09
N ALA A 223 -6.50 -16.87 3.80
CA ALA A 223 -7.81 -16.28 3.57
C ALA A 223 -7.85 -14.81 4.01
N PHE A 224 -8.60 -13.97 3.29
CA PHE A 224 -8.92 -12.62 3.71
C PHE A 224 -9.95 -12.64 4.85
N ALA A 225 -9.59 -12.06 5.98
CA ALA A 225 -10.47 -11.90 7.15
C ALA A 225 -10.67 -10.41 7.46
N PRO A 226 -11.84 -10.02 8.02
CA PRO A 226 -12.06 -8.65 8.45
C PRO A 226 -11.03 -8.21 9.48
N VAL A 227 -10.43 -7.04 9.25
CA VAL A 227 -9.66 -6.31 10.26
C VAL A 227 -10.65 -5.60 11.17
N CYS A 228 -10.36 -5.52 12.46
CA CYS A 228 -11.20 -4.91 13.48
C CYS A 228 -12.08 -3.79 12.93
N SER A 229 -13.38 -4.06 12.75
CA SER A 229 -14.36 -3.00 12.58
C SER A 229 -14.28 -2.14 13.83
N ALA A 230 -14.33 -0.82 13.68
CA ALA A 230 -14.64 0.03 14.81
C ALA A 230 -15.95 -0.51 15.41
N ALA A 231 -15.93 -0.97 16.66
CA ALA A 231 -17.18 -1.22 17.35
C ALA A 231 -17.97 0.09 17.29
N PRO A 232 -19.26 0.05 16.93
CA PRO A 232 -20.08 1.25 17.06
C PRO A 232 -20.03 1.69 18.52
N GLY A 233 -19.53 2.90 18.76
CA GLY A 233 -19.58 3.56 20.07
C GLY A 233 -20.99 4.02 20.35
#